data_d739b8ac23256d439be134679d3e8a35
#
_entry.id   d739b8ac23256d439be134679d3e8a35
#
_cell.length_a   1.000
_cell.length_b   1.000
_cell.length_c   1.000
_cell.angle_alpha   90.00
_cell.angle_beta   90.00
_cell.angle_gamma   90.00
#
_symmetry.space_group_name_H-M   'P 1'
#
loop_
_entity.id
_entity.type
_entity.pdbx_description
1 polymer ?
#
loop_
_entity_poly.entity_id
_entity_poly.type
_entity_poly.pdbx_seq_one_letter_code
_entity_poly.pdbx_strand_id
1 'polypeptide(L)'
;MWAVTTICFRKNSTPSGNHIRKMESVDGLRAELGELWIPEIYREKVRSMRTRSFAMAIPERENFPEIMHTLLGIELRVGKLRIAVPDLATARYLCVFARLGCREVALPYDISKISSIADLLETGWQRMNLLLEGTPARTRNLAIRTARNEVSGLGGGEAMPEFNRNTKQRS
;
A
#
# COMPACT_ATOMS: atom_id res chain seq x y z
N MET A 1 -62.48 3.78 -41.97
CA MET A 1 -61.16 3.23 -42.13
C MET A 1 -60.24 3.86 -41.07
N TRP A 2 -60.01 3.17 -39.97
CA TRP A 2 -59.11 3.65 -38.87
C TRP A 2 -57.93 2.75 -38.86
N ALA A 3 -56.77 3.32 -39.15
CA ALA A 3 -55.49 2.61 -39.09
C ALA A 3 -55.00 2.58 -37.64
N VAL A 4 -54.87 1.40 -37.08
CA VAL A 4 -54.28 1.16 -35.78
C VAL A 4 -52.79 1.06 -35.93
N THR A 5 -52.09 2.10 -35.47
CA THR A 5 -50.63 2.11 -35.42
C THR A 5 -50.18 1.31 -34.21
N THR A 6 -49.61 0.12 -34.41
CA THR A 6 -49.02 -0.71 -33.41
C THR A 6 -47.64 -0.14 -33.02
N ILE A 7 -47.55 0.45 -31.83
CA ILE A 7 -46.28 0.91 -31.26
C ILE A 7 -45.59 -0.30 -30.66
N CYS A 8 -44.53 -0.78 -31.31
CA CYS A 8 -43.62 -1.77 -30.75
C CYS A 8 -42.80 -1.15 -29.62
N PHE A 9 -43.14 -1.53 -28.38
CA PHE A 9 -42.31 -1.26 -27.21
C PHE A 9 -41.03 -2.10 -27.28
N ARG A 10 -39.92 -1.44 -27.63
CA ARG A 10 -38.57 -2.01 -27.52
C ARG A 10 -38.25 -2.17 -26.03
N LYS A 11 -38.22 -3.41 -25.54
CA LYS A 11 -37.69 -3.74 -24.21
C LYS A 11 -36.23 -3.32 -24.18
N ASN A 12 -35.95 -2.22 -23.51
CA ASN A 12 -34.58 -1.91 -23.05
C ASN A 12 -34.19 -2.95 -22.02
N SER A 13 -33.38 -3.91 -22.43
CA SER A 13 -32.66 -4.78 -21.56
C SER A 13 -31.63 -3.93 -20.81
N THR A 14 -31.89 -3.67 -19.53
CA THR A 14 -30.94 -3.21 -18.55
C THR A 14 -29.76 -4.19 -18.52
N PRO A 15 -28.52 -3.74 -18.65
CA PRO A 15 -27.37 -4.58 -18.37
C PRO A 15 -27.25 -4.72 -16.84
N SER A 16 -27.97 -5.67 -16.29
CA SER A 16 -27.74 -6.21 -14.96
C SER A 16 -26.53 -7.13 -15.04
N GLY A 17 -25.45 -6.74 -14.43
CA GLY A 17 -24.29 -7.58 -14.34
C GLY A 17 -23.06 -6.77 -13.95
N ASN A 18 -22.94 -6.44 -12.67
CA ASN A 18 -21.64 -6.15 -12.05
C ASN A 18 -20.81 -7.43 -12.18
N HIS A 19 -20.25 -7.65 -13.37
CA HIS A 19 -19.21 -8.67 -13.57
C HIS A 19 -17.95 -8.10 -12.92
N ILE A 20 -17.79 -8.41 -11.64
CA ILE A 20 -16.49 -8.32 -10.98
C ILE A 20 -15.59 -9.26 -11.79
N ARG A 21 -14.78 -8.68 -12.68
CA ARG A 21 -13.79 -9.44 -13.43
C ARG A 21 -12.85 -10.05 -12.41
N LYS A 22 -12.91 -11.37 -12.28
CA LYS A 22 -12.02 -12.14 -11.42
C LYS A 22 -10.59 -11.88 -11.91
N MET A 23 -9.74 -11.29 -11.07
CA MET A 23 -8.35 -11.03 -11.41
C MET A 23 -7.59 -12.33 -11.57
N GLU A 24 -7.15 -12.63 -12.78
CA GLU A 24 -6.43 -13.87 -13.10
C GLU A 24 -4.91 -13.69 -13.08
N SER A 25 -4.43 -12.44 -13.22
CA SER A 25 -2.99 -12.14 -13.28
C SER A 25 -2.63 -10.88 -12.52
N VAL A 26 -1.37 -10.78 -12.10
CA VAL A 26 -0.80 -9.58 -11.45
C VAL A 26 -0.73 -8.41 -12.42
N ASP A 27 -0.47 -8.67 -13.71
CA ASP A 27 -0.41 -7.61 -14.72
C ASP A 27 -1.79 -6.98 -14.96
N GLY A 28 -2.84 -7.79 -14.95
CA GLY A 28 -4.22 -7.31 -14.98
C GLY A 28 -4.56 -6.45 -13.76
N LEU A 29 -4.15 -6.90 -12.58
CA LEU A 29 -4.32 -6.15 -11.33
C LEU A 29 -3.59 -4.80 -11.37
N ARG A 30 -2.35 -4.79 -11.85
CA ARG A 30 -1.56 -3.56 -12.00
C ARG A 30 -2.22 -2.59 -12.97
N ALA A 31 -2.69 -3.06 -14.10
CA ALA A 31 -3.40 -2.25 -15.09
C ALA A 31 -4.68 -1.63 -14.53
N GLU A 32 -5.43 -2.38 -13.73
CA GLU A 32 -6.69 -1.94 -13.10
C GLU A 32 -6.45 -0.93 -11.96
N LEU A 33 -5.37 -1.10 -11.19
CA LEU A 33 -4.98 -0.16 -10.13
C LEU A 33 -4.34 1.12 -10.68
N GLY A 34 -3.59 1.01 -11.79
CA GLY A 34 -2.90 2.14 -12.39
C GLY A 34 -2.03 2.88 -11.36
N GLU A 35 -2.30 4.17 -11.17
CA GLU A 35 -1.58 5.03 -10.21
C GLU A 35 -1.74 4.61 -8.73
N LEU A 36 -2.75 3.79 -8.42
CA LEU A 36 -2.97 3.24 -7.07
C LEU A 36 -2.18 1.96 -6.80
N TRP A 37 -1.41 1.46 -7.76
CA TRP A 37 -0.47 0.37 -7.52
C TRP A 37 0.59 0.83 -6.50
N ILE A 38 0.71 0.12 -5.37
CA ILE A 38 1.54 0.58 -4.24
C ILE A 38 2.99 0.89 -4.64
N PRO A 39 3.70 0.05 -5.42
CA PRO A 39 5.03 0.41 -5.90
C PRO A 39 5.07 1.66 -6.78
N GLU A 40 4.01 1.95 -7.52
CA GLU A 40 3.89 3.19 -8.32
C GLU A 40 3.78 4.41 -7.43
N ILE A 41 2.90 4.38 -6.41
CA ILE A 41 2.80 5.44 -5.40
C ILE A 41 4.16 5.65 -4.73
N TYR A 42 4.84 4.56 -4.36
CA TYR A 42 6.15 4.62 -3.72
C TYR A 42 7.19 5.28 -4.62
N ARG A 43 7.25 4.89 -5.89
CA ARG A 43 8.17 5.49 -6.87
C ARG A 43 7.89 6.97 -7.10
N GLU A 44 6.64 7.32 -7.40
CA GLU A 44 6.26 8.67 -7.82
C GLU A 44 6.17 9.67 -6.66
N LYS A 45 5.68 9.24 -5.50
CA LYS A 45 5.41 10.15 -4.37
C LYS A 45 6.47 10.10 -3.28
N VAL A 46 7.11 8.95 -3.06
CA VAL A 46 8.09 8.79 -1.99
C VAL A 46 9.50 8.98 -2.52
N ARG A 47 9.88 8.22 -3.56
CA ARG A 47 11.25 8.24 -4.09
C ARG A 47 11.61 9.51 -4.88
N SER A 48 10.64 10.32 -5.20
CA SER A 48 10.84 11.63 -5.84
C SER A 48 11.28 12.73 -4.88
N MET A 49 11.28 12.48 -3.57
CA MET A 49 11.69 13.44 -2.55
C MET A 49 12.81 12.89 -1.68
N ARG A 50 13.38 13.75 -0.83
CA ARG A 50 14.41 13.35 0.12
C ARG A 50 13.80 12.44 1.18
N THR A 51 14.40 11.25 1.34
CA THR A 51 13.92 10.21 2.24
C THR A 51 15.05 9.63 3.06
N ARG A 52 14.71 9.11 4.23
CA ARG A 52 15.58 8.30 5.08
C ARG A 52 15.14 6.85 5.04
N SER A 53 16.07 5.93 5.26
CA SER A 53 15.74 4.52 5.43
C SER A 53 15.09 4.27 6.78
N PHE A 54 14.03 3.45 6.78
CA PHE A 54 13.37 2.96 7.98
C PHE A 54 13.30 1.44 7.93
N ALA A 55 14.00 0.78 8.86
CA ALA A 55 14.01 -0.68 8.98
C ALA A 55 12.94 -1.15 9.96
N MET A 56 12.13 -2.13 9.55
CA MET A 56 11.05 -2.68 10.36
C MET A 56 11.36 -4.06 10.96
N ALA A 57 12.38 -4.76 10.48
CA ALA A 57 12.79 -6.09 10.95
C ALA A 57 11.66 -7.15 11.02
N ILE A 58 10.67 -7.05 10.13
CA ILE A 58 9.53 -7.96 10.05
C ILE A 58 9.78 -9.12 9.09
N PRO A 59 9.06 -10.26 9.19
CA PRO A 59 9.16 -11.35 8.23
C PRO A 59 8.66 -10.94 6.85
N GLU A 60 9.28 -11.48 5.80
CA GLU A 60 8.84 -11.31 4.40
C GLU A 60 7.60 -12.17 4.09
N ARG A 61 6.49 -11.83 4.68
CA ARG A 61 5.20 -12.50 4.46
C ARG A 61 4.07 -11.49 4.61
N GLU A 62 2.88 -11.88 4.27
CA GLU A 62 1.70 -11.10 4.61
C GLU A 62 1.60 -10.98 6.14
N ASN A 63 1.54 -9.75 6.62
CA ASN A 63 1.42 -9.44 8.03
C ASN A 63 0.11 -8.70 8.31
N PHE A 64 -0.37 -8.81 9.55
CA PHE A 64 -1.53 -8.08 10.05
C PHE A 64 -1.07 -7.06 11.09
N PRO A 65 -0.53 -5.91 10.66
CA PRO A 65 -0.08 -4.88 11.58
C PRO A 65 -1.27 -4.16 12.21
N GLU A 66 -1.10 -3.75 13.45
CA GLU A 66 -2.04 -2.97 14.24
C GLU A 66 -1.39 -1.70 14.74
N ILE A 67 -2.13 -0.58 14.69
CA ILE A 67 -1.68 0.69 15.27
C ILE A 67 -2.19 0.75 16.70
N MET A 68 -1.27 0.87 17.66
CA MET A 68 -1.57 0.90 19.08
C MET A 68 -1.30 2.29 19.65
N HIS A 69 -2.26 2.83 20.39
CA HIS A 69 -2.08 4.02 21.20
C HIS A 69 -1.71 3.60 22.62
N THR A 70 -0.52 3.95 23.05
CA THR A 70 0.00 3.61 24.37
C THR A 70 0.24 4.86 25.19
N LEU A 71 0.50 4.71 26.49
CA LEU A 71 0.88 5.83 27.36
C LEU A 71 2.20 6.50 26.94
N LEU A 72 3.05 5.77 26.21
CA LEU A 72 4.35 6.24 25.73
C LEU A 72 4.29 6.81 24.31
N GLY A 73 3.15 6.76 23.64
CA GLY A 73 2.99 7.23 22.28
C GLY A 73 2.30 6.22 21.36
N ILE A 74 2.64 6.28 20.08
CA ILE A 74 2.06 5.43 19.06
C ILE A 74 3.06 4.33 18.69
N GLU A 75 2.57 3.10 18.62
CA GLU A 75 3.34 1.94 18.22
C GLU A 75 2.67 1.21 17.05
N LEU A 76 3.46 0.72 16.14
CA LEU A 76 3.03 -0.25 15.13
C LEU A 76 3.36 -1.66 15.65
N ARG A 77 2.35 -2.47 15.86
CA ARG A 77 2.48 -3.84 16.31
C ARG A 77 2.36 -4.80 15.14
N VAL A 78 3.34 -5.67 14.97
CA VAL A 78 3.35 -6.73 13.95
C VAL A 78 3.65 -8.05 14.65
N GLY A 79 2.62 -8.82 14.98
CA GLY A 79 2.75 -10.01 15.82
C GLY A 79 3.29 -9.67 17.21
N LYS A 80 4.49 -10.15 17.53
CA LYS A 80 5.19 -9.84 18.78
C LYS A 80 6.10 -8.61 18.72
N LEU A 81 6.36 -8.13 17.51
CA LEU A 81 7.21 -6.96 17.30
C LEU A 81 6.42 -5.69 17.58
N ARG A 82 7.05 -4.75 18.30
CA ARG A 82 6.53 -3.40 18.55
C ARG A 82 7.51 -2.39 18.00
N ILE A 83 7.03 -1.49 17.17
CA ILE A 83 7.82 -0.44 16.53
C ILE A 83 7.27 0.89 17.00
N ALA A 84 8.06 1.63 17.79
CA ALA A 84 7.68 2.99 18.18
C ALA A 84 7.74 3.91 16.96
N VAL A 85 6.71 4.72 16.79
CA VAL A 85 6.58 5.69 15.69
C VAL A 85 6.25 7.07 16.21
N PRO A 86 6.71 8.14 15.55
CA PRO A 86 6.59 9.48 16.09
C PRO A 86 5.14 10.02 16.07
N ASP A 87 4.33 9.58 15.11
CA ASP A 87 2.97 10.08 14.90
C ASP A 87 2.08 9.07 14.17
N LEU A 88 0.77 9.36 14.15
CA LEU A 88 -0.23 8.50 13.53
C LEU A 88 -0.06 8.41 12.00
N ALA A 89 0.30 9.49 11.34
CA ALA A 89 0.48 9.49 9.89
C ALA A 89 1.63 8.55 9.49
N THR A 90 2.75 8.59 10.21
CA THR A 90 3.86 7.67 10.04
C THR A 90 3.46 6.22 10.33
N ALA A 91 2.66 5.98 11.38
CA ALA A 91 2.15 4.65 11.69
C ALA A 91 1.29 4.09 10.55
N ARG A 92 0.37 4.88 10.01
CA ARG A 92 -0.48 4.51 8.87
C ARG A 92 0.35 4.22 7.61
N TYR A 93 1.32 5.07 7.33
CA TYR A 93 2.25 4.90 6.21
C TYR A 93 3.00 3.56 6.31
N LEU A 94 3.66 3.31 7.44
CA LEU A 94 4.41 2.08 7.67
C LEU A 94 3.53 0.83 7.71
N CYS A 95 2.28 0.97 8.17
CA CYS A 95 1.32 -0.12 8.26
C CYS A 95 1.10 -0.80 6.90
N VAL A 96 1.00 -0.03 5.81
CA VAL A 96 0.79 -0.59 4.46
C VAL A 96 2.02 -1.42 4.03
N PHE A 97 3.22 -0.92 4.26
CA PHE A 97 4.44 -1.66 3.92
C PHE A 97 4.67 -2.88 4.82
N ALA A 98 4.25 -2.80 6.08
CA ALA A 98 4.26 -3.96 6.98
C ALA A 98 3.29 -5.06 6.50
N ARG A 99 2.12 -4.69 5.96
CA ARG A 99 1.19 -5.65 5.32
C ARG A 99 1.80 -6.33 4.11
N LEU A 100 2.59 -5.61 3.33
CA LEU A 100 3.34 -6.18 2.21
C LEU A 100 4.49 -7.08 2.67
N GLY A 101 4.98 -6.92 3.90
CA GLY A 101 6.16 -7.61 4.40
C GLY A 101 7.49 -6.95 4.01
N CYS A 102 7.49 -5.65 3.76
CA CYS A 102 8.71 -4.90 3.47
C CYS A 102 9.54 -4.74 4.76
N ARG A 103 10.83 -5.09 4.70
CA ARG A 103 11.75 -4.97 5.85
C ARG A 103 12.35 -3.59 6.00
N GLU A 104 12.47 -2.88 4.90
CA GLU A 104 13.06 -1.55 4.84
C GLU A 104 12.29 -0.72 3.82
N VAL A 105 11.96 0.50 4.19
CA VAL A 105 11.26 1.44 3.33
C VAL A 105 11.84 2.83 3.48
N ALA A 106 11.71 3.65 2.43
CA ALA A 106 12.01 5.06 2.48
C ALA A 106 10.92 5.79 3.25
N LEU A 107 11.30 6.63 4.18
CA LEU A 107 10.40 7.51 4.92
C LEU A 107 10.73 8.97 4.57
N PRO A 108 9.77 9.77 4.08
CA PRO A 108 10.00 11.16 3.77
C PRO A 108 10.48 11.97 4.99
N TYR A 109 11.43 12.87 4.77
CA TYR A 109 11.83 13.84 5.80
C TYR A 109 10.74 14.89 6.04
N ASP A 110 9.97 15.21 4.99
CA ASP A 110 8.86 16.14 5.07
C ASP A 110 7.62 15.45 5.66
N ILE A 111 7.46 15.61 6.96
CA ILE A 111 6.35 15.01 7.74
C ILE A 111 4.99 15.48 7.22
N SER A 112 4.89 16.71 6.69
CA SER A 112 3.64 17.26 6.18
C SER A 112 3.07 16.48 5.00
N LYS A 113 3.93 15.78 4.27
CA LYS A 113 3.57 14.94 3.11
C LYS A 113 3.13 13.53 3.48
N ILE A 114 3.55 13.03 4.64
CA ILE A 114 3.33 11.63 5.03
C ILE A 114 1.85 11.29 5.10
N SER A 115 1.02 12.18 5.66
CA SER A 115 -0.42 11.92 5.80
C SER A 115 -1.11 11.71 4.46
N SER A 116 -0.88 12.58 3.48
CA SER A 116 -1.47 12.46 2.14
C SER A 116 -0.98 11.23 1.39
N ILE A 117 0.30 10.87 1.55
CA ILE A 117 0.85 9.64 0.97
C ILE A 117 0.25 8.41 1.64
N ALA A 118 0.08 8.42 2.97
CA ALA A 118 -0.58 7.35 3.70
C ALA A 118 -2.01 7.12 3.21
N ASP A 119 -2.77 8.18 2.95
CA ASP A 119 -4.14 8.10 2.39
C ASP A 119 -4.14 7.40 1.03
N LEU A 120 -3.21 7.75 0.14
CA LEU A 120 -3.06 7.10 -1.16
C LEU A 120 -2.69 5.62 -1.03
N LEU A 121 -1.73 5.30 -0.16
CA LEU A 121 -1.27 3.94 0.08
C LEU A 121 -2.40 3.07 0.67
N GLU A 122 -3.16 3.57 1.63
CA GLU A 122 -4.30 2.87 2.20
C GLU A 122 -5.40 2.64 1.16
N THR A 123 -5.69 3.65 0.34
CA THR A 123 -6.64 3.53 -0.78
C THR A 123 -6.18 2.47 -1.77
N GLY A 124 -4.91 2.49 -2.16
CA GLY A 124 -4.31 1.48 -3.04
C GLY A 124 -4.39 0.07 -2.46
N TRP A 125 -4.08 -0.08 -1.17
CA TRP A 125 -4.20 -1.36 -0.46
C TRP A 125 -5.64 -1.88 -0.43
N GLN A 126 -6.59 -1.03 -0.06
CA GLN A 126 -8.02 -1.39 -0.02
C GLN A 126 -8.54 -1.79 -1.40
N ARG A 127 -8.20 -1.00 -2.43
CA ARG A 127 -8.58 -1.29 -3.81
C ARG A 127 -8.00 -2.60 -4.30
N MET A 128 -6.73 -2.86 -4.00
CA MET A 128 -6.05 -4.11 -4.34
C MET A 128 -6.77 -5.31 -3.69
N ASN A 129 -7.08 -5.23 -2.40
CA ASN A 129 -7.79 -6.30 -1.71
C ASN A 129 -9.19 -6.54 -2.28
N LEU A 130 -9.93 -5.48 -2.62
CA LEU A 130 -11.24 -5.59 -3.24
C LEU A 130 -11.17 -6.30 -4.60
N LEU A 131 -10.19 -5.97 -5.42
CA LEU A 131 -9.98 -6.61 -6.73
C LEU A 131 -9.52 -8.06 -6.60
N LEU A 132 -8.84 -8.40 -5.51
CA LEU A 132 -8.40 -9.77 -5.22
C LEU A 132 -9.44 -10.59 -4.46
N GLU A 133 -10.58 -10.01 -4.12
CA GLU A 133 -11.65 -10.74 -3.45
C GLU A 133 -12.16 -11.89 -4.32
N GLY A 134 -12.29 -13.08 -3.73
CA GLY A 134 -12.71 -14.28 -4.45
C GLY A 134 -11.66 -14.88 -5.42
N THR A 135 -10.45 -14.34 -5.48
CA THR A 135 -9.35 -14.96 -6.23
C THR A 135 -8.66 -16.06 -5.41
N PRO A 136 -7.98 -17.03 -6.07
CA PRO A 136 -7.20 -18.02 -5.36
C PRO A 136 -6.11 -17.39 -4.47
N ALA A 137 -5.83 -17.99 -3.32
CA ALA A 137 -4.77 -17.53 -2.41
C ALA A 137 -3.40 -17.42 -3.10
N ARG A 138 -3.11 -18.28 -4.06
CA ARG A 138 -1.87 -18.23 -4.86
C ARG A 138 -1.73 -16.91 -5.62
N THR A 139 -2.80 -16.44 -6.25
CA THR A 139 -2.82 -15.16 -7.00
C THR A 139 -2.63 -13.98 -6.07
N ARG A 140 -3.34 -14.00 -4.93
CA ARG A 140 -3.21 -12.98 -3.88
C ARG A 140 -1.78 -12.89 -3.34
N ASN A 141 -1.20 -14.04 -2.96
CA ASN A 141 0.17 -14.10 -2.45
C ASN A 141 1.20 -13.66 -3.49
N LEU A 142 0.97 -13.98 -4.76
CA LEU A 142 1.83 -13.53 -5.85
C LEU A 142 1.76 -12.01 -6.01
N ALA A 143 0.57 -11.41 -5.96
CA ALA A 143 0.39 -9.96 -6.05
C ALA A 143 1.12 -9.23 -4.91
N ILE A 144 0.96 -9.68 -3.67
CA ILE A 144 1.62 -9.11 -2.49
C ILE A 144 3.15 -9.24 -2.62
N ARG A 145 3.64 -10.42 -3.01
CA ARG A 145 5.07 -10.64 -3.20
C ARG A 145 5.64 -9.78 -4.32
N THR A 146 4.92 -9.61 -5.42
CA THR A 146 5.34 -8.76 -6.54
C THR A 146 5.43 -7.31 -6.10
N ALA A 147 4.40 -6.78 -5.43
CA ALA A 147 4.41 -5.42 -4.89
C ALA A 147 5.56 -5.20 -3.91
N ARG A 148 5.79 -6.13 -2.98
CA ARG A 148 6.93 -6.08 -2.04
C ARG A 148 8.26 -6.04 -2.75
N ASN A 149 8.48 -6.91 -3.73
CA ASN A 149 9.75 -6.99 -4.46
C ASN A 149 10.01 -5.71 -5.26
N GLU A 150 9.00 -5.12 -5.86
CA GLU A 150 9.12 -3.85 -6.58
C GLU A 150 9.46 -2.69 -5.63
N VAL A 151 8.81 -2.60 -4.48
CA VAL A 151 9.15 -1.61 -3.44
C VAL A 151 10.58 -1.80 -2.96
N SER A 152 10.98 -3.03 -2.66
CA SER A 152 12.36 -3.35 -2.23
C SER A 152 13.39 -3.02 -3.29
N GLY A 153 13.08 -3.23 -4.57
CA GLY A 153 13.94 -2.89 -5.71
C GLY A 153 14.14 -1.38 -5.90
N LEU A 154 13.18 -0.56 -5.45
CA LEU A 154 13.29 0.91 -5.47
C LEU A 154 14.16 1.45 -4.31
N GLY A 155 14.46 0.64 -3.31
CA GLY A 155 15.34 0.92 -2.19
C GLY A 155 14.70 1.70 -1.04
N GLY A 156 15.38 1.66 0.11
CA GLY A 156 14.90 2.20 1.39
C GLY A 156 15.20 3.68 1.66
N GLY A 157 15.78 4.41 0.72
CA GLY A 157 16.17 5.81 0.93
C GLY A 157 17.61 5.96 1.41
N GLU A 158 17.98 7.19 1.80
CA GLU A 158 19.30 7.50 2.32
C GLU A 158 19.49 6.87 3.72
N ALA A 159 20.65 6.29 3.97
CA ALA A 159 21.01 5.87 5.32
C ALA A 159 21.00 7.08 6.26
N MET A 160 20.41 6.94 7.43
CA MET A 160 20.50 7.98 8.47
C MET A 160 21.98 8.21 8.79
N PRO A 161 22.47 9.45 8.74
CA PRO A 161 23.80 9.72 9.25
C PRO A 161 23.86 9.29 10.71
N GLU A 162 24.82 8.44 11.06
CA GLU A 162 25.05 8.08 12.44
C GLU A 162 25.59 9.31 13.18
N PHE A 163 24.72 10.04 13.84
CA PHE A 163 25.06 11.28 14.57
C PHE A 163 26.02 11.07 15.76
N ASN A 164 26.39 9.84 16.09
CA ASN A 164 27.12 9.55 17.33
C ASN A 164 28.49 8.85 17.19
N ARG A 165 29.05 8.70 15.98
CA ARG A 165 30.39 8.07 15.88
C ARG A 165 31.59 8.99 16.14
N ASN A 166 31.40 10.32 16.13
CA ASN A 166 32.54 11.25 16.21
C ASN A 166 32.79 11.90 17.57
N THR A 167 32.10 11.52 18.62
CA THR A 167 32.31 12.12 19.95
C THR A 167 33.36 11.41 20.81
N LYS A 168 33.94 10.29 20.33
CA LYS A 168 34.96 9.50 21.09
C LYS A 168 36.41 9.58 20.57
N GLN A 169 36.72 10.50 19.67
CA GLN A 169 38.10 10.72 19.22
C GLN A 169 38.55 12.16 19.47
N ARG A 170 38.47 12.62 20.70
CA ARG A 170 39.29 13.70 21.24
C ARG A 170 39.64 13.37 22.68
N SER A 171 40.69 12.59 22.82
CA SER A 171 41.52 12.48 24.02
C SER A 171 42.97 12.49 23.56
#